data_fad1ec5deae5e64e7ce7608a142d5e8f
#
_entry.id   fad1ec5deae5e64e7ce7608a142d5e8f
#
_cell.length_a   1.000
_cell.length_b   1.000
_cell.length_c   1.000
_cell.angle_alpha   90.00
_cell.angle_beta   90.00
_cell.angle_gamma   90.00
#
_symmetry.space_group_name_H-M   'P 1'
#
loop_
_entity.id
_entity.type
_entity.pdbx_description
1 polymer ?
#
loop_
_entity_poly.entity_id
_entity_poly.type
_entity_poly.pdbx_seq_one_letter_code
_entity_poly.pdbx_strand_id
1 'polypeptide(L)'
;MSGKHYELRILSLFEEDLNEIVDYITYRLRNPIAANSLIDAVERAIYERLPFAESFEPYASSRDRRYPYYKIQVKNFTIFYVVIDNVMEVRRILYSRRNWKEQI
;
A
#
# COMPACT_ATOMS: atom_id res chain seq x y z
N MET A 1 -1.41 19.50 -15.64
CA MET A 1 -2.31 18.49 -16.17
C MET A 1 -2.79 17.57 -15.05
N SER A 2 -4.06 17.37 -14.96
CA SER A 2 -4.60 16.47 -13.95
C SER A 2 -4.34 15.01 -14.33
N GLY A 3 -4.31 14.12 -13.34
CA GLY A 3 -4.17 12.70 -13.57
C GLY A 3 -5.43 12.10 -14.19
N LYS A 4 -5.38 10.82 -14.46
CA LYS A 4 -6.53 10.07 -14.92
C LYS A 4 -7.51 9.88 -13.77
N HIS A 5 -8.73 9.54 -14.12
CA HIS A 5 -9.73 9.18 -13.13
C HIS A 5 -9.65 7.66 -12.86
N TYR A 6 -9.29 7.31 -11.66
CA TYR A 6 -9.21 5.92 -11.21
C TYR A 6 -10.21 5.69 -10.08
N GLU A 7 -10.75 4.49 -10.04
CA GLU A 7 -11.51 4.05 -8.89
C GLU A 7 -10.57 3.37 -7.90
N LEU A 8 -10.87 3.47 -6.62
CA LEU A 8 -10.07 2.87 -5.56
C LEU A 8 -10.74 1.61 -5.04
N ARG A 9 -9.98 0.53 -4.95
CA ARG A 9 -10.42 -0.72 -4.32
C ARG A 9 -9.39 -1.12 -3.27
N ILE A 10 -9.87 -1.38 -2.07
CA ILE A 10 -9.01 -1.83 -0.97
C ILE A 10 -9.36 -3.29 -0.68
N LEU A 11 -8.38 -4.19 -0.79
CA LEU A 11 -8.62 -5.60 -0.51
C LEU A 11 -8.63 -5.87 0.99
N SER A 12 -9.39 -6.89 1.38
CA SER A 12 -9.48 -7.30 2.78
C SER A 12 -8.11 -7.65 3.36
N LEU A 13 -7.25 -8.25 2.55
CA LEU A 13 -5.91 -8.62 3.02
C LEU A 13 -5.07 -7.40 3.39
N PHE A 14 -5.21 -6.30 2.64
CA PHE A 14 -4.57 -5.04 3.01
C PHE A 14 -5.08 -4.54 4.36
N GLU A 15 -6.39 -4.61 4.57
CA GLU A 15 -6.98 -4.19 5.83
C GLU A 15 -6.50 -5.03 6.99
N GLU A 16 -6.37 -6.35 6.79
CA GLU A 16 -5.82 -7.25 7.80
C GLU A 16 -4.37 -6.90 8.12
N ASP A 17 -3.55 -6.67 7.08
CA ASP A 17 -2.16 -6.24 7.27
C ASP A 17 -2.08 -4.97 8.12
N LEU A 18 -2.88 -3.96 7.75
CA LEU A 18 -2.86 -2.66 8.42
C LEU A 18 -3.31 -2.80 9.88
N ASN A 19 -4.36 -3.60 10.12
CA ASN A 19 -4.85 -3.82 11.47
C ASN A 19 -3.80 -4.48 12.35
N GLU A 20 -3.07 -5.46 11.83
CA GLU A 20 -1.99 -6.11 12.58
C GLU A 20 -0.88 -5.11 12.93
N ILE A 21 -0.51 -4.25 11.98
CA ILE A 21 0.52 -3.23 12.21
C ILE A 21 0.06 -2.24 13.27
N VAL A 22 -1.18 -1.75 13.14
CA VAL A 22 -1.75 -0.78 14.07
C VAL A 22 -1.85 -1.36 15.47
N ASP A 23 -2.29 -2.61 15.60
CA ASP A 23 -2.39 -3.28 16.89
C ASP A 23 -1.00 -3.44 17.53
N TYR A 24 -0.01 -3.82 16.73
CA TYR A 24 1.35 -3.96 17.24
C TYR A 24 1.88 -2.63 17.79
N ILE A 25 1.69 -1.54 17.03
CA ILE A 25 2.17 -0.22 17.46
C ILE A 25 1.40 0.25 18.71
N THR A 26 0.09 0.05 18.72
CA THR A 26 -0.77 0.50 19.81
C THR A 26 -0.46 -0.24 21.11
N TYR A 27 -0.40 -1.58 21.05
CA TYR A 27 -0.37 -2.40 22.24
C TYR A 27 1.01 -2.89 22.61
N ARG A 28 1.81 -3.32 21.64
CA ARG A 28 3.16 -3.81 21.94
C ARG A 28 4.15 -2.67 22.12
N LEU A 29 4.08 -1.65 21.29
CA LEU A 29 4.93 -0.48 21.41
C LEU A 29 4.32 0.60 22.30
N ARG A 30 3.08 0.40 22.72
CA ARG A 30 2.34 1.34 23.59
C ARG A 30 2.37 2.77 23.06
N ASN A 31 2.14 2.90 21.76
CA ASN A 31 2.22 4.19 21.10
C ASN A 31 1.01 4.44 20.19
N PRO A 32 -0.16 4.71 20.79
CA PRO A 32 -1.37 4.95 19.99
C PRO A 32 -1.27 6.19 19.10
N ILE A 33 -0.48 7.17 19.49
CA ILE A 33 -0.27 8.37 18.67
C ILE A 33 0.44 7.99 17.38
N ALA A 34 1.48 7.17 17.45
CA ALA A 34 2.19 6.70 16.26
C ALA A 34 1.30 5.82 15.38
N ALA A 35 0.42 5.01 15.99
CA ALA A 35 -0.53 4.19 15.26
C ALA A 35 -1.48 5.07 14.43
N ASN A 36 -2.06 6.10 15.05
CA ASN A 36 -2.95 7.02 14.36
C ASN A 36 -2.22 7.80 13.28
N SER A 37 -1.00 8.22 13.55
CA SER A 37 -0.17 8.92 12.57
C SER A 37 0.10 8.06 11.34
N LEU A 38 0.31 6.76 11.53
CA LEU A 38 0.50 5.83 10.43
C LEU A 38 -0.77 5.71 9.59
N ILE A 39 -1.92 5.56 10.23
CA ILE A 39 -3.19 5.45 9.51
C ILE A 39 -3.40 6.68 8.62
N ASP A 40 -3.19 7.89 9.18
CA ASP A 40 -3.34 9.13 8.42
C ASP A 40 -2.37 9.20 7.24
N ALA A 41 -1.12 8.79 7.46
CA ALA A 41 -0.10 8.80 6.42
C ALA A 41 -0.44 7.81 5.30
N VAL A 42 -0.96 6.64 5.65
CA VAL A 42 -1.37 5.62 4.69
C VAL A 42 -2.51 6.13 3.82
N GLU A 43 -3.55 6.69 4.43
CA GLU A 43 -4.69 7.22 3.70
C GLU A 43 -4.26 8.33 2.74
N ARG A 44 -3.45 9.27 3.23
CA ARG A 44 -2.96 10.37 2.41
C ARG A 44 -2.15 9.85 1.23
N ALA A 45 -1.26 8.90 1.47
CA ALA A 45 -0.39 8.36 0.42
C ALA A 45 -1.21 7.69 -0.69
N ILE A 46 -2.25 6.94 -0.32
CA ILE A 46 -3.11 6.27 -1.29
C ILE A 46 -3.88 7.29 -2.12
N TYR A 47 -4.50 8.28 -1.47
CA TYR A 47 -5.30 9.27 -2.19
C TYR A 47 -4.45 10.20 -3.05
N GLU A 48 -3.25 10.53 -2.63
CA GLU A 48 -2.33 11.33 -3.44
C GLU A 48 -1.84 10.56 -4.67
N ARG A 49 -1.65 9.25 -4.55
CA ARG A 49 -1.23 8.41 -5.66
C ARG A 49 -2.35 8.14 -6.66
N LEU A 50 -3.60 8.13 -6.20
CA LEU A 50 -4.74 7.67 -6.99
C LEU A 50 -4.83 8.31 -8.39
N PRO A 51 -4.73 9.65 -8.57
CA PRO A 51 -4.81 10.23 -9.90
C PRO A 51 -3.63 9.85 -10.81
N PHE A 52 -2.57 9.32 -10.24
CA PHE A 52 -1.32 9.02 -10.94
C PHE A 52 -0.93 7.55 -10.78
N ALA A 53 -1.93 6.66 -10.65
CA ALA A 53 -1.70 5.27 -10.28
C ALA A 53 -0.73 4.54 -11.21
N GLU A 54 -0.71 4.89 -12.50
CA GLU A 54 0.17 4.25 -13.48
C GLU A 54 1.35 5.11 -13.92
N SER A 55 1.56 6.26 -13.26
CA SER A 55 2.61 7.21 -13.63
C SER A 55 3.96 6.90 -13.01
N PHE A 56 4.06 5.84 -12.25
CA PHE A 56 5.28 5.43 -11.57
C PHE A 56 5.84 4.16 -12.18
N GLU A 57 7.10 3.88 -11.91
CA GLU A 57 7.73 2.66 -12.42
C GLU A 57 7.18 1.44 -11.68
N PRO A 58 6.71 0.42 -12.41
CA PRO A 58 6.25 -0.80 -11.77
C PRO A 58 7.39 -1.52 -11.05
N TYR A 59 7.07 -2.22 -9.97
CA TYR A 59 8.04 -3.04 -9.27
C TYR A 59 8.49 -4.20 -10.15
N ALA A 60 9.81 -4.30 -10.37
CA ALA A 60 10.39 -5.39 -11.14
C ALA A 60 10.33 -6.68 -10.33
N SER A 61 9.66 -7.69 -10.86
CA SER A 61 9.50 -8.98 -10.20
C SER A 61 10.08 -10.07 -11.09
N SER A 62 10.63 -11.10 -10.47
CA SER A 62 11.07 -12.29 -11.20
C SER A 62 9.88 -13.14 -11.66
N ARG A 63 8.69 -12.88 -11.14
CA ARG A 63 7.48 -13.58 -11.54
C ARG A 63 6.84 -12.87 -12.72
N ASP A 64 6.37 -13.67 -13.68
CA ASP A 64 5.56 -13.14 -14.77
C ASP A 64 4.17 -12.84 -14.22
N ARG A 65 3.79 -11.55 -14.25
CA ARG A 65 2.50 -11.11 -13.72
C ARG A 65 1.74 -10.35 -14.80
N ARG A 66 0.48 -10.70 -14.93
CA ARG A 66 -0.39 -10.00 -15.86
C ARG A 66 -0.55 -8.53 -15.45
N TYR A 67 -0.63 -8.25 -14.15
CA TYR A 67 -0.72 -6.90 -13.62
C TYR A 67 0.47 -6.66 -12.70
N PRO A 68 1.42 -5.83 -13.12
CA PRO A 68 2.59 -5.58 -12.29
C PRO A 68 2.23 -4.81 -11.03
N TYR A 69 2.99 -5.05 -9.98
CA TYR A 69 2.83 -4.29 -8.74
C TYR A 69 3.49 -2.93 -8.85
N TYR A 70 2.85 -1.96 -8.21
CA TYR A 70 3.42 -0.66 -7.91
C TYR A 70 3.60 -0.55 -6.41
N LYS A 71 4.55 0.27 -5.98
CA LYS A 71 4.87 0.45 -4.57
C LYS A 71 4.68 1.89 -4.14
N ILE A 72 4.21 2.08 -2.91
CA ILE A 72 4.20 3.37 -2.25
C ILE A 72 4.92 3.21 -0.93
N GLN A 73 5.98 3.99 -0.71
CA GLN A 73 6.70 3.97 0.56
C GLN A 73 6.01 4.90 1.54
N VAL A 74 5.64 4.38 2.71
CA VAL A 74 5.01 5.16 3.78
C VAL A 74 5.71 4.82 5.09
N LYS A 75 6.49 5.75 5.62
CA LYS A 75 7.30 5.51 6.83
C LYS A 75 8.16 4.26 6.63
N ASN A 76 8.07 3.28 7.52
CA ASN A 76 8.83 2.03 7.44
C ASN A 76 8.08 0.92 6.69
N PHE A 77 7.02 1.26 5.98
CA PHE A 77 6.15 0.29 5.33
C PHE A 77 6.05 0.54 3.85
N THR A 78 5.73 -0.51 3.10
CA THR A 78 5.50 -0.43 1.66
C THR A 78 4.10 -0.91 1.36
N ILE A 79 3.36 -0.09 0.63
CA ILE A 79 2.03 -0.43 0.13
C ILE A 79 2.20 -0.96 -1.28
N PHE A 80 1.54 -2.08 -1.58
CA PHE A 80 1.55 -2.69 -2.91
C PHE A 80 0.17 -2.60 -3.52
N TYR A 81 0.11 -2.14 -4.77
CA TYR A 81 -1.13 -2.11 -5.51
C TYR A 81 -0.91 -2.52 -6.96
N VAL A 82 -1.98 -2.90 -7.63
CA VAL A 82 -2.00 -3.13 -9.07
C VAL A 82 -3.06 -2.22 -9.67
N VAL A 83 -3.00 -2.04 -10.99
CA VAL A 83 -4.05 -1.32 -11.72
C VAL A 83 -4.68 -2.29 -12.69
N ILE A 84 -5.99 -2.45 -12.56
CA ILE A 84 -6.79 -3.31 -13.42
C ILE A 84 -7.84 -2.41 -14.07
N ASP A 85 -7.70 -2.18 -15.37
CA ASP A 85 -8.51 -1.21 -16.10
C ASP A 85 -8.34 0.17 -15.44
N ASN A 86 -9.41 0.76 -14.92
CA ASN A 86 -9.34 2.05 -14.22
C ASN A 86 -9.39 1.90 -12.71
N VAL A 87 -9.09 0.71 -12.18
CA VAL A 87 -9.17 0.45 -10.75
C VAL A 87 -7.78 0.34 -10.16
N MET A 88 -7.46 1.20 -9.21
CA MET A 88 -6.27 1.07 -8.37
C MET A 88 -6.64 0.14 -7.23
N GLU A 89 -6.11 -1.07 -7.27
CA GLU A 89 -6.44 -2.10 -6.29
C GLU A 89 -5.30 -2.25 -5.29
N VAL A 90 -5.54 -1.78 -4.07
CA VAL A 90 -4.54 -1.80 -3.00
C VAL A 90 -4.59 -3.17 -2.32
N ARG A 91 -3.48 -3.91 -2.37
CA ARG A 91 -3.44 -5.33 -2.01
C ARG A 91 -2.78 -5.65 -0.68
N ARG A 92 -1.62 -5.04 -0.42
CA ARG A 92 -0.85 -5.34 0.78
C ARG A 92 -0.18 -4.10 1.34
N ILE A 93 0.07 -4.11 2.65
CA ILE A 93 1.02 -3.20 3.29
C ILE A 93 1.92 -4.05 4.17
N LEU A 94 3.23 -3.95 3.94
CA LEU A 94 4.22 -4.79 4.61
C LEU A 94 5.39 -3.94 5.09
N TYR A 95 6.06 -4.40 6.17
CA TYR A 95 7.26 -3.74 6.64
C TYR A 95 8.32 -3.78 5.52
N SER A 96 8.92 -2.62 5.21
CA SER A 96 9.81 -2.47 4.04
C SER A 96 11.03 -3.37 4.08
N ARG A 97 11.50 -3.73 5.28
CA ARG A 97 12.68 -4.59 5.46
C ARG A 97 12.35 -6.08 5.45
N ARG A 98 11.07 -6.42 5.41
CA ARG A 98 10.64 -7.80 5.37
C ARG A 98 10.88 -8.37 3.98
N ASN A 99 11.13 -9.69 3.91
CA ASN A 99 11.24 -10.36 2.61
C ASN A 99 9.85 -10.53 2.02
N TRP A 100 9.31 -9.44 1.47
CA TRP A 100 7.95 -9.43 0.93
C TRP A 100 7.82 -10.14 -0.40
N LYS A 101 8.93 -10.56 -1.02
CA LYS A 101 8.88 -11.33 -2.27
C LYS A 101 8.11 -12.63 -2.10
N GLU A 102 8.10 -13.20 -0.90
CA GLU A 102 7.33 -14.39 -0.59
C GLU A 102 5.87 -14.08 -0.27
N GLN A 103 5.56 -12.83 0.04
CA GLN A 103 4.21 -12.39 0.42
C GLN A 103 3.38 -11.99 -0.78
N ILE A 104 4.02 -11.57 -1.82
CA ILE A 104 3.36 -11.10 -3.04
C ILE A 104 3.85 -11.87 -4.26
#